data_dcb7f7e040f38424c66ed77efe82b0ee
#
_entry.id   dcb7f7e040f38424c66ed77efe82b0ee
#
_cell.length_a   1.000
_cell.length_b   1.000
_cell.length_c   1.000
_cell.angle_alpha   90.00
_cell.angle_beta   90.00
_cell.angle_gamma   90.00
#
_symmetry.space_group_name_H-M   'P 1'
#
loop_
_entity.id
_entity.type
_entity.pdbx_description
1 polymer ?
#
loop_
_entity_poly.entity_id
_entity_poly.type
_entity_poly.pdbx_seq_one_letter_code
_entity_poly.pdbx_strand_id
1 'polypeptide(L)'
;MIRCGNLLLGRDVTGETDEKDALTPAARPTETPGIVEGMKVGFIGLGNMGAGMAANLLKSGHEVTAYNRSQDKVAALAEQGAKPAGSVAEACEGDIVITMLANDNAVEAVTFADDGIIASLRPGGIHVSSSTISVALSERMTAAHADAGHLFVAAPVFGRPEAAAAAKLFVVAAGAAATLQAISPVFDAIGQRTFVVSEEPKAANLVKLSGNFLIASVIESLGEAMALVAKAGVDKNEYLEILTSTLFGAPVYKTYGGLIARQEFEPAGFAAELGAKDVRLVLAAGEALRVPLPIASLLRDRFLTLLANGGANLDWSAVGALSAWEAGGPNPVARD
;
A
#
# COMPACT_ATOMS: atom_id res chain seq x y z
N MET A 1 -41.34 -12.00 44.50
CA MET A 1 -42.03 -11.17 45.54
C MET A 1 -41.20 -9.92 45.73
N ILE A 2 -41.87 -8.75 45.78
CA ILE A 2 -41.42 -7.37 46.05
C ILE A 2 -41.14 -6.59 44.77
N ARG A 3 -42.07 -5.93 44.34
CA ARG A 3 -42.92 -4.73 44.43
C ARG A 3 -42.42 -3.53 43.63
N CYS A 4 -43.31 -3.16 42.70
CA CYS A 4 -43.40 -1.91 41.95
C CYS A 4 -43.34 -0.63 42.82
N GLY A 5 -42.84 0.45 42.22
CA GLY A 5 -43.06 1.81 42.67
C GLY A 5 -43.09 2.76 41.48
N ASN A 6 -44.28 3.06 41.03
CA ASN A 6 -44.60 4.18 40.13
C ASN A 6 -44.47 5.51 40.90
N LEU A 7 -43.92 6.53 40.23
CA LEU A 7 -44.37 7.91 40.48
C LEU A 7 -44.35 8.72 39.16
N LEU A 8 -45.55 9.07 38.71
CA LEU A 8 -45.87 10.09 37.73
C LEU A 8 -45.75 11.48 38.38
N LEU A 9 -45.32 12.46 37.64
CA LEU A 9 -45.78 13.84 37.59
C LEU A 9 -44.93 14.58 36.56
N GLY A 10 -45.39 14.99 35.55
CA GLY A 10 -45.91 15.88 34.59
C GLY A 10 -45.49 17.33 34.81
N ARG A 11 -44.90 17.90 33.76
CA ARG A 11 -45.06 19.33 33.40
C ARG A 11 -44.79 19.50 31.90
N ASP A 12 -45.87 19.87 31.20
CA ASP A 12 -45.82 20.56 29.91
C ASP A 12 -45.11 21.88 30.03
N VAL A 13 -44.20 22.18 29.09
CA VAL A 13 -43.92 23.55 28.67
C VAL A 13 -43.68 23.48 27.14
N THR A 14 -44.67 23.97 26.44
CA THR A 14 -44.61 24.38 25.05
C THR A 14 -43.64 25.52 24.86
N GLY A 15 -42.75 25.41 23.90
CA GLY A 15 -41.87 26.51 23.49
C GLY A 15 -41.26 26.17 22.13
N GLU A 16 -42.03 26.48 21.06
CA GLU A 16 -41.49 26.58 19.71
C GLU A 16 -40.42 27.70 19.68
N THR A 17 -39.22 27.36 19.25
CA THR A 17 -38.36 28.32 18.54
C THR A 17 -37.67 27.58 17.41
N ASP A 18 -38.16 27.90 16.19
CA ASP A 18 -37.45 27.72 14.95
C ASP A 18 -36.09 28.40 15.03
N GLU A 19 -35.02 27.67 14.86
CA GLU A 19 -33.77 28.22 14.35
C GLU A 19 -33.04 27.15 13.53
N LYS A 20 -33.28 27.26 12.21
CA LYS A 20 -32.48 26.59 11.19
C LYS A 20 -31.15 27.30 11.08
N ASP A 21 -30.16 26.96 11.86
CA ASP A 21 -28.78 27.30 11.55
C ASP A 21 -28.18 26.26 10.59
N ALA A 22 -28.31 26.59 9.30
CA ALA A 22 -27.55 25.98 8.24
C ALA A 22 -26.07 26.34 8.44
N LEU A 23 -25.28 25.37 8.92
CA LEU A 23 -23.81 25.45 8.88
C LEU A 23 -23.38 25.50 7.41
N THR A 24 -23.22 26.70 6.89
CA THR A 24 -22.53 26.95 5.63
C THR A 24 -21.06 26.56 5.82
N PRO A 25 -20.48 25.67 5.00
CA PRO A 25 -19.05 25.40 5.08
C PRO A 25 -18.30 26.68 4.71
N ALA A 26 -17.46 27.16 5.61
CA ALA A 26 -16.57 28.28 5.35
C ALA A 26 -15.75 27.97 4.07
N ALA A 27 -15.91 28.82 3.07
CA ALA A 27 -15.09 28.78 1.85
C ALA A 27 -13.62 28.92 2.26
N ARG A 28 -12.80 27.91 1.90
CA ARG A 28 -11.35 28.02 2.02
C ARG A 28 -10.90 29.20 1.15
N PRO A 29 -9.98 30.05 1.64
CA PRO A 29 -9.37 31.05 0.79
C PRO A 29 -8.69 30.33 -0.38
N THR A 30 -8.97 30.74 -1.57
CA THR A 30 -8.21 30.36 -2.78
C THR A 30 -6.86 31.07 -2.69
N GLU A 31 -5.93 30.50 -1.95
CA GLU A 31 -4.54 30.87 -2.08
C GLU A 31 -4.10 30.41 -3.48
N THR A 32 -3.72 31.38 -4.30
CA THR A 32 -2.99 31.16 -5.54
C THR A 32 -1.78 30.26 -5.19
N PRO A 33 -1.53 29.12 -5.87
CA PRO A 33 -0.36 28.31 -5.57
C PRO A 33 0.88 29.18 -5.76
N GLY A 34 1.48 29.63 -4.68
CA GLY A 34 2.84 30.12 -4.71
C GLY A 34 3.67 28.96 -5.27
N ILE A 35 4.60 29.26 -6.17
CA ILE A 35 5.58 28.31 -6.70
C ILE A 35 6.27 27.71 -5.48
N VAL A 36 5.90 26.49 -5.11
CA VAL A 36 6.62 25.70 -4.12
C VAL A 36 7.93 25.37 -4.82
N GLU A 37 9.05 25.94 -4.34
CA GLU A 37 10.38 25.53 -4.82
C GLU A 37 10.45 24.02 -4.73
N GLY A 38 10.71 23.35 -5.87
CA GLY A 38 10.70 21.91 -5.97
C GLY A 38 11.77 21.31 -5.05
N MET A 39 11.40 20.34 -4.23
CA MET A 39 12.35 19.61 -3.39
C MET A 39 13.27 18.75 -4.25
N LYS A 40 14.53 18.56 -3.82
CA LYS A 40 15.50 17.64 -4.44
C LYS A 40 15.29 16.24 -3.87
N VAL A 41 14.73 15.36 -4.69
CA VAL A 41 14.30 14.03 -4.29
C VAL A 41 15.13 12.97 -5.02
N GLY A 42 15.91 12.19 -4.31
CA GLY A 42 16.45 10.93 -4.79
C GLY A 42 15.36 9.86 -4.83
N PHE A 43 15.26 9.10 -5.91
CA PHE A 43 14.28 8.04 -6.03
C PHE A 43 14.94 6.72 -6.41
N ILE A 44 14.85 5.72 -5.52
CA ILE A 44 15.51 4.42 -5.66
C ILE A 44 14.46 3.33 -5.87
N GLY A 45 14.46 2.72 -7.05
CA GLY A 45 13.55 1.65 -7.41
C GLY A 45 12.42 2.07 -8.35
N LEU A 46 12.63 1.85 -9.66
CA LEU A 46 11.70 2.18 -10.73
C LEU A 46 10.95 0.92 -11.23
N GLY A 47 10.40 0.16 -10.28
CA GLY A 47 9.48 -0.95 -10.57
C GLY A 47 8.10 -0.45 -11.03
N ASN A 48 7.11 -1.36 -11.08
CA ASN A 48 5.76 -1.05 -11.52
C ASN A 48 5.10 0.11 -10.75
N MET A 49 5.42 0.27 -9.47
CA MET A 49 4.92 1.36 -8.63
C MET A 49 5.83 2.58 -8.70
N GLY A 50 7.15 2.38 -8.51
CA GLY A 50 8.11 3.48 -8.35
C GLY A 50 8.25 4.36 -9.58
N ALA A 51 8.14 3.81 -10.79
CA ALA A 51 8.21 4.61 -12.02
C ALA A 51 7.08 5.65 -12.09
N GLY A 52 5.84 5.25 -11.77
CA GLY A 52 4.69 6.16 -11.71
C GLY A 52 4.82 7.21 -10.61
N MET A 53 5.30 6.81 -9.42
CA MET A 53 5.53 7.73 -8.30
C MET A 53 6.60 8.78 -8.66
N ALA A 54 7.74 8.37 -9.20
CA ALA A 54 8.82 9.27 -9.59
C ALA A 54 8.40 10.24 -10.72
N ALA A 55 7.63 9.75 -11.71
CA ALA A 55 7.09 10.59 -12.78
C ALA A 55 6.12 11.67 -12.23
N ASN A 56 5.32 11.34 -11.23
CA ASN A 56 4.41 12.30 -10.61
C ASN A 56 5.14 13.35 -9.76
N LEU A 57 6.25 13.00 -9.10
CA LEU A 57 7.13 13.97 -8.45
C LEU A 57 7.67 15.00 -9.44
N LEU A 58 8.15 14.56 -10.62
CA LEU A 58 8.57 15.46 -11.70
C LEU A 58 7.44 16.40 -12.16
N LYS A 59 6.25 15.84 -12.41
CA LYS A 59 5.07 16.62 -12.84
C LYS A 59 4.65 17.66 -11.82
N SER A 60 4.91 17.40 -10.54
CA SER A 60 4.61 18.32 -9.42
C SER A 60 5.73 19.34 -9.18
N GLY A 61 6.76 19.38 -10.04
CA GLY A 61 7.83 20.39 -10.00
C GLY A 61 9.00 20.04 -9.07
N HIS A 62 9.09 18.80 -8.55
CA HIS A 62 10.24 18.35 -7.80
C HIS A 62 11.42 17.99 -8.74
N GLU A 63 12.65 18.23 -8.28
CA GLU A 63 13.86 17.76 -8.96
C GLU A 63 14.10 16.30 -8.57
N VAL A 64 14.00 15.37 -9.52
CA VAL A 64 14.14 13.94 -9.23
C VAL A 64 15.48 13.41 -9.77
N THR A 65 16.31 12.84 -8.87
CA THR A 65 17.50 12.06 -9.22
C THR A 65 17.18 10.58 -9.04
N ALA A 66 17.14 9.81 -10.14
CA ALA A 66 16.59 8.46 -10.16
C ALA A 66 17.67 7.39 -10.29
N TYR A 67 17.61 6.38 -9.41
CA TYR A 67 18.44 5.18 -9.46
C TYR A 67 17.60 3.92 -9.55
N ASN A 68 18.01 3.02 -10.42
CA ASN A 68 17.47 1.67 -10.50
C ASN A 68 18.54 0.70 -11.02
N ARG A 69 18.52 -0.55 -10.57
CA ARG A 69 19.46 -1.57 -11.02
C ARG A 69 19.44 -1.76 -12.55
N SER A 70 18.25 -1.71 -13.17
CA SER A 70 18.09 -1.76 -14.63
C SER A 70 18.10 -0.33 -15.18
N GLN A 71 19.14 0.01 -15.95
CA GLN A 71 19.36 1.36 -16.45
C GLN A 71 18.32 1.82 -17.49
N ASP A 72 17.70 0.89 -18.23
CA ASP A 72 16.64 1.21 -19.20
C ASP A 72 15.47 1.97 -18.56
N LYS A 73 15.13 1.62 -17.31
CA LYS A 73 14.07 2.30 -16.54
C LYS A 73 14.46 3.71 -16.11
N VAL A 74 15.75 3.91 -15.82
CA VAL A 74 16.31 5.23 -15.50
C VAL A 74 16.28 6.12 -16.75
N ALA A 75 16.70 5.59 -17.91
CA ALA A 75 16.67 6.31 -19.19
C ALA A 75 15.25 6.77 -19.55
N ALA A 76 14.25 5.89 -19.43
CA ALA A 76 12.85 6.22 -19.69
C ALA A 76 12.29 7.33 -18.79
N LEU A 77 12.77 7.43 -17.54
CA LEU A 77 12.39 8.52 -16.64
C LEU A 77 13.19 9.80 -16.91
N ALA A 78 14.45 9.67 -17.37
CA ALA A 78 15.28 10.80 -17.76
C ALA A 78 14.70 11.57 -18.97
N GLU A 79 14.07 10.87 -19.92
CA GLU A 79 13.29 11.50 -21.01
C GLU A 79 12.15 12.39 -20.51
N GLN A 80 11.67 12.15 -19.27
CA GLN A 80 10.64 12.95 -18.60
C GLN A 80 11.23 14.07 -17.72
N GLY A 81 12.56 14.23 -17.68
CA GLY A 81 13.26 15.29 -16.94
C GLY A 81 13.95 14.86 -15.65
N ALA A 82 13.98 13.57 -15.30
CA ALA A 82 14.76 13.11 -14.16
C ALA A 82 16.27 13.15 -14.47
N LYS A 83 17.07 13.44 -13.42
CA LYS A 83 18.52 13.26 -13.46
C LYS A 83 18.82 11.77 -13.25
N PRO A 84 19.54 11.10 -14.18
CA PRO A 84 19.97 9.73 -13.97
C PRO A 84 21.06 9.66 -12.90
N ALA A 85 20.97 8.68 -11.99
CA ALA A 85 22.02 8.33 -11.04
C ALA A 85 22.67 7.00 -11.41
N GLY A 86 23.99 6.94 -11.38
CA GLY A 86 24.77 5.72 -11.61
C GLY A 86 24.93 4.87 -10.36
N SER A 87 24.69 5.45 -9.17
CA SER A 87 24.84 4.79 -7.86
C SER A 87 23.74 5.24 -6.88
N VAL A 88 23.63 4.49 -5.77
CA VAL A 88 22.77 4.87 -4.64
C VAL A 88 23.27 6.19 -4.03
N ALA A 89 24.56 6.36 -3.92
CA ALA A 89 25.18 7.58 -3.38
C ALA A 89 24.78 8.83 -4.16
N GLU A 90 24.81 8.78 -5.49
CA GLU A 90 24.36 9.90 -6.34
C GLU A 90 22.87 10.21 -6.14
N ALA A 91 22.03 9.20 -5.92
CA ALA A 91 20.62 9.42 -5.61
C ALA A 91 20.42 10.05 -4.21
N CYS A 92 21.40 10.00 -3.33
CA CYS A 92 21.34 10.57 -1.98
C CYS A 92 21.87 12.03 -1.90
N GLU A 93 22.27 12.67 -3.01
CA GLU A 93 22.76 14.05 -3.02
C GLU A 93 21.69 15.12 -2.66
N GLY A 94 20.41 14.74 -2.71
CA GLY A 94 19.28 15.61 -2.38
C GLY A 94 18.99 15.70 -0.88
N ASP A 95 17.85 16.32 -0.56
CA ASP A 95 17.36 16.47 0.81
C ASP A 95 16.57 15.26 1.29
N ILE A 96 15.95 14.57 0.33
CA ILE A 96 15.04 13.43 0.55
C ILE A 96 15.50 12.31 -0.37
N VAL A 97 15.51 11.08 0.15
CA VAL A 97 15.62 9.87 -0.68
C VAL A 97 14.40 8.98 -0.44
N ILE A 98 13.76 8.52 -1.51
CA ILE A 98 12.60 7.63 -1.47
C ILE A 98 13.00 6.25 -1.99
N THR A 99 12.69 5.21 -1.24
CA THR A 99 12.86 3.82 -1.71
C THR A 99 11.50 3.18 -2.01
N MET A 100 11.38 2.53 -3.19
CA MET A 100 10.22 1.72 -3.57
C MET A 100 10.69 0.40 -4.19
N LEU A 101 10.97 -0.57 -3.33
CA LEU A 101 11.64 -1.83 -3.64
C LEU A 101 10.78 -3.04 -3.25
N ALA A 102 11.11 -4.19 -3.79
CA ALA A 102 10.25 -5.38 -3.75
C ALA A 102 10.19 -6.09 -2.38
N ASN A 103 11.28 -6.08 -1.61
CA ASN A 103 11.42 -6.86 -0.38
C ASN A 103 12.52 -6.32 0.54
N ASP A 104 12.65 -6.92 1.73
CA ASP A 104 13.64 -6.55 2.74
C ASP A 104 15.07 -6.59 2.20
N ASN A 105 15.45 -7.68 1.52
CA ASN A 105 16.82 -7.83 0.99
C ASN A 105 17.19 -6.68 0.03
N ALA A 106 16.25 -6.26 -0.83
CA ALA A 106 16.51 -5.16 -1.76
C ALA A 106 16.64 -3.81 -1.03
N VAL A 107 15.84 -3.59 0.02
CA VAL A 107 15.94 -2.38 0.85
C VAL A 107 17.22 -2.38 1.67
N GLU A 108 17.57 -3.51 2.29
CA GLU A 108 18.83 -3.67 3.03
C GLU A 108 20.05 -3.39 2.16
N ALA A 109 20.08 -3.96 0.95
CA ALA A 109 21.20 -3.81 0.02
C ALA A 109 21.47 -2.35 -0.37
N VAL A 110 20.42 -1.51 -0.51
CA VAL A 110 20.61 -0.09 -0.83
C VAL A 110 20.77 0.79 0.42
N THR A 111 20.34 0.30 1.59
CA THR A 111 20.40 1.10 2.81
C THR A 111 21.73 0.94 3.56
N PHE A 112 22.23 -0.30 3.68
CA PHE A 112 23.34 -0.66 4.56
C PHE A 112 24.66 -1.00 3.83
N ALA A 113 24.71 -0.89 2.49
CA ALA A 113 25.95 -1.04 1.75
C ALA A 113 26.96 0.08 2.11
N ASP A 114 28.24 -0.13 1.83
CA ASP A 114 29.31 0.85 2.11
C ASP A 114 29.09 2.18 1.40
N ASP A 115 28.44 2.18 0.23
CA ASP A 115 27.98 3.33 -0.55
C ASP A 115 26.45 3.49 -0.54
N GLY A 116 25.79 2.87 0.44
CA GLY A 116 24.34 2.88 0.63
C GLY A 116 23.81 4.18 1.23
N ILE A 117 22.49 4.20 1.48
CA ILE A 117 21.78 5.41 1.96
C ILE A 117 22.35 5.91 3.30
N ILE A 118 22.65 5.00 4.25
CA ILE A 118 23.19 5.37 5.57
C ILE A 118 24.56 6.07 5.43
N ALA A 119 25.41 5.64 4.50
CA ALA A 119 26.72 6.22 4.30
C ALA A 119 26.71 7.50 3.47
N SER A 120 25.71 7.69 2.61
CA SER A 120 25.70 8.71 1.57
C SER A 120 24.76 9.87 1.82
N LEU A 121 23.67 9.65 2.59
CA LEU A 121 22.72 10.71 2.90
C LEU A 121 23.36 11.73 3.86
N ARG A 122 23.18 13.02 3.58
CA ARG A 122 23.72 14.09 4.43
C ARG A 122 23.07 14.09 5.84
N PRO A 123 23.74 14.58 6.87
CA PRO A 123 23.13 14.81 8.19
C PRO A 123 21.86 15.66 8.07
N GLY A 124 20.80 15.25 8.76
CA GLY A 124 19.47 15.86 8.66
C GLY A 124 18.70 15.51 7.37
N GLY A 125 19.27 14.74 6.44
CA GLY A 125 18.57 14.23 5.27
C GLY A 125 17.49 13.23 5.66
N ILE A 126 16.48 13.08 4.80
CA ILE A 126 15.28 12.28 5.07
C ILE A 126 15.26 11.05 4.18
N HIS A 127 15.19 9.86 4.77
CA HIS A 127 14.86 8.64 4.03
C HIS A 127 13.38 8.30 4.19
N VAL A 128 12.64 8.23 3.10
CA VAL A 128 11.24 7.80 3.03
C VAL A 128 11.17 6.41 2.44
N SER A 129 10.83 5.40 3.23
CA SER A 129 10.63 4.04 2.74
C SER A 129 9.17 3.80 2.38
N SER A 130 8.87 3.73 1.07
CA SER A 130 7.55 3.36 0.54
C SER A 130 7.43 1.87 0.25
N SER A 131 8.47 1.09 0.51
CA SER A 131 8.52 -0.36 0.31
C SER A 131 7.69 -1.09 1.36
N THR A 132 7.07 -2.23 0.96
CA THR A 132 6.42 -3.14 1.91
C THR A 132 7.47 -4.08 2.49
N ILE A 133 7.93 -3.79 3.70
CA ILE A 133 9.01 -4.46 4.42
C ILE A 133 8.54 -5.01 5.78
N SER A 134 9.35 -5.83 6.41
CA SER A 134 9.10 -6.33 7.75
C SER A 134 9.11 -5.20 8.80
N VAL A 135 8.37 -5.42 9.88
CA VAL A 135 8.41 -4.56 11.07
C VAL A 135 9.83 -4.51 11.66
N ALA A 136 10.51 -5.65 11.71
CA ALA A 136 11.87 -5.76 12.21
C ALA A 136 12.88 -4.94 11.39
N LEU A 137 12.78 -4.96 10.05
CA LEU A 137 13.65 -4.12 9.22
C LEU A 137 13.36 -2.64 9.42
N SER A 138 12.09 -2.26 9.54
CA SER A 138 11.70 -0.87 9.83
C SER A 138 12.29 -0.37 11.16
N GLU A 139 12.28 -1.19 12.21
CA GLU A 139 12.92 -0.87 13.50
C GLU A 139 14.45 -0.69 13.35
N ARG A 140 15.11 -1.62 12.64
CA ARG A 140 16.55 -1.56 12.39
C ARG A 140 16.93 -0.31 11.57
N MET A 141 16.14 0.03 10.55
CA MET A 141 16.35 1.25 9.76
C MET A 141 16.16 2.51 10.61
N THR A 142 15.13 2.54 11.46
CA THR A 142 14.89 3.66 12.37
C THR A 142 16.10 3.93 13.26
N ALA A 143 16.65 2.89 13.89
CA ALA A 143 17.83 2.99 14.73
C ALA A 143 19.07 3.46 13.95
N ALA A 144 19.36 2.83 12.80
CA ALA A 144 20.53 3.15 12.00
C ALA A 144 20.50 4.59 11.43
N HIS A 145 19.33 5.07 11.01
CA HIS A 145 19.19 6.46 10.57
C HIS A 145 19.38 7.46 11.72
N ALA A 146 18.83 7.14 12.90
CA ALA A 146 19.04 7.98 14.09
C ALA A 146 20.52 8.07 14.49
N ASP A 147 21.24 6.94 14.50
CA ASP A 147 22.66 6.86 14.81
C ASP A 147 23.52 7.66 13.80
N ALA A 148 23.09 7.72 12.53
CA ALA A 148 23.76 8.51 11.48
C ALA A 148 23.31 9.98 11.42
N GLY A 149 22.38 10.41 12.30
CA GLY A 149 21.86 11.78 12.32
C GLY A 149 20.90 12.09 11.17
N HIS A 150 20.23 11.08 10.61
CA HIS A 150 19.21 11.20 9.57
C HIS A 150 17.81 11.10 10.14
N LEU A 151 16.84 11.54 9.36
CA LEU A 151 15.42 11.36 9.63
C LEU A 151 14.87 10.19 8.81
N PHE A 152 14.10 9.32 9.45
CA PHE A 152 13.49 8.17 8.79
C PHE A 152 11.97 8.23 8.86
N VAL A 153 11.31 7.96 7.72
CA VAL A 153 9.86 7.90 7.57
C VAL A 153 9.50 6.60 6.87
N ALA A 154 8.60 5.81 7.44
CA ALA A 154 7.94 4.74 6.71
C ALA A 154 6.66 5.29 6.08
N ALA A 155 6.53 5.12 4.77
CA ALA A 155 5.39 5.61 3.99
C ALA A 155 4.92 4.59 2.93
N PRO A 156 4.60 3.34 3.32
CA PRO A 156 4.03 2.37 2.40
C PRO A 156 2.69 2.86 1.85
N VAL A 157 2.30 2.34 0.68
CA VAL A 157 1.15 2.83 -0.07
C VAL A 157 0.13 1.73 -0.35
N PHE A 158 -1.16 2.08 -0.37
CA PHE A 158 -2.21 1.27 -0.97
C PHE A 158 -2.57 1.80 -2.34
N GLY A 159 -2.69 0.89 -3.29
CA GLY A 159 -2.99 1.14 -4.70
C GLY A 159 -2.24 0.16 -5.59
N ARG A 160 -2.70 0.06 -6.84
CA ARG A 160 -2.08 -0.72 -7.92
C ARG A 160 -1.25 0.20 -8.82
N PRO A 161 -0.48 -0.32 -9.80
CA PRO A 161 0.35 0.51 -10.68
C PRO A 161 -0.42 1.64 -11.39
N GLU A 162 -1.68 1.41 -11.75
CA GLU A 162 -2.53 2.42 -12.39
C GLU A 162 -2.81 3.60 -11.44
N ALA A 163 -3.01 3.32 -10.15
CA ALA A 163 -3.18 4.36 -9.14
C ALA A 163 -1.88 5.12 -8.88
N ALA A 164 -0.72 4.43 -8.93
CA ALA A 164 0.59 5.07 -8.82
C ALA A 164 0.84 6.03 -9.99
N ALA A 165 0.54 5.60 -11.23
CA ALA A 165 0.68 6.45 -12.41
C ALA A 165 -0.25 7.66 -12.40
N ALA A 166 -1.43 7.52 -11.79
CA ALA A 166 -2.47 8.57 -11.71
C ALA A 166 -2.35 9.48 -10.46
N ALA A 167 -1.29 9.36 -9.64
CA ALA A 167 -1.16 10.06 -8.35
C ALA A 167 -2.35 9.83 -7.39
N LYS A 168 -2.91 8.63 -7.40
CA LYS A 168 -4.09 8.25 -6.60
C LYS A 168 -3.81 7.20 -5.53
N LEU A 169 -2.57 7.14 -5.08
CA LEU A 169 -2.21 6.26 -3.97
C LEU A 169 -2.79 6.76 -2.64
N PHE A 170 -3.04 5.84 -1.74
CA PHE A 170 -3.24 6.16 -0.33
C PHE A 170 -1.93 5.91 0.40
N VAL A 171 -1.32 6.96 0.93
CA VAL A 171 -0.06 6.90 1.67
C VAL A 171 -0.36 6.64 3.15
N VAL A 172 0.29 5.65 3.75
CA VAL A 172 0.24 5.41 5.19
C VAL A 172 1.58 5.82 5.77
N ALA A 173 1.64 6.95 6.45
CA ALA A 173 2.89 7.54 6.89
C ALA A 173 3.07 7.44 8.41
N ALA A 174 4.27 7.13 8.85
CA ALA A 174 4.69 7.23 10.24
C ALA A 174 6.14 7.74 10.33
N GLY A 175 6.37 8.60 11.31
CA GLY A 175 7.63 9.28 11.58
C GLY A 175 7.40 10.56 12.37
N ALA A 176 8.46 11.30 12.70
CA ALA A 176 8.35 12.53 13.47
C ALA A 176 7.40 13.55 12.80
N ALA A 177 6.48 14.12 13.56
CA ALA A 177 5.42 15.01 13.04
C ALA A 177 5.96 16.18 12.21
N ALA A 178 7.05 16.82 12.68
CA ALA A 178 7.68 17.93 11.95
C ALA A 178 8.27 17.47 10.59
N THR A 179 8.84 16.26 10.53
CA THR A 179 9.37 15.67 9.29
C THR A 179 8.23 15.39 8.32
N LEU A 180 7.15 14.75 8.78
CA LEU A 180 5.97 14.45 7.94
C LEU A 180 5.34 15.72 7.37
N GLN A 181 5.26 16.78 8.17
CA GLN A 181 4.76 18.08 7.73
C GLN A 181 5.67 18.70 6.66
N ALA A 182 6.99 18.65 6.85
CA ALA A 182 7.96 19.22 5.91
C ALA A 182 7.91 18.55 4.53
N ILE A 183 7.69 17.21 4.48
CA ILE A 183 7.66 16.44 3.23
C ILE A 183 6.23 16.19 2.70
N SER A 184 5.21 16.83 3.26
CA SER A 184 3.82 16.66 2.78
C SER A 184 3.66 16.93 1.27
N PRO A 185 4.36 17.90 0.62
CA PRO A 185 4.26 18.08 -0.82
C PRO A 185 4.69 16.85 -1.64
N VAL A 186 5.64 16.06 -1.12
CA VAL A 186 6.07 14.80 -1.76
C VAL A 186 4.94 13.76 -1.72
N PHE A 187 4.21 13.67 -0.62
CA PHE A 187 3.06 12.76 -0.51
C PHE A 187 1.89 13.21 -1.37
N ASP A 188 1.63 14.52 -1.45
CA ASP A 188 0.57 15.09 -2.28
C ASP A 188 0.84 14.87 -3.78
N ALA A 189 2.12 14.82 -4.19
CA ALA A 189 2.52 14.53 -5.55
C ALA A 189 2.22 13.09 -5.98
N ILE A 190 2.23 12.12 -5.08
CA ILE A 190 2.10 10.68 -5.40
C ILE A 190 0.76 10.08 -5.01
N GLY A 191 -0.01 10.75 -4.15
CA GLY A 191 -1.21 10.19 -3.55
C GLY A 191 -2.38 11.16 -3.47
N GLN A 192 -3.57 10.59 -3.37
CA GLN A 192 -4.81 11.36 -3.18
C GLN A 192 -5.09 11.66 -1.70
N ARG A 193 -4.45 10.94 -0.80
CA ARG A 193 -4.60 11.12 0.64
C ARG A 193 -3.45 10.47 1.41
N THR A 194 -2.96 11.17 2.44
CA THR A 194 -2.00 10.66 3.41
C THR A 194 -2.66 10.44 4.76
N PHE A 195 -2.44 9.26 5.35
CA PHE A 195 -2.85 8.91 6.70
C PHE A 195 -1.62 8.85 7.59
N VAL A 196 -1.50 9.78 8.51
CA VAL A 196 -0.45 9.74 9.55
C VAL A 196 -0.95 8.86 10.69
N VAL A 197 -0.23 7.79 10.98
CA VAL A 197 -0.69 6.76 11.93
C VAL A 197 0.09 6.73 13.24
N SER A 198 1.36 7.19 13.25
CA SER A 198 2.21 7.16 14.44
C SER A 198 3.48 8.02 14.23
N GLU A 199 4.18 8.33 15.30
CA GLU A 199 5.55 8.82 15.25
C GLU A 199 6.58 7.67 15.09
N GLU A 200 6.18 6.43 15.37
CA GLU A 200 6.98 5.21 15.21
C GLU A 200 6.89 4.67 13.78
N PRO A 201 7.93 4.73 12.94
CA PRO A 201 7.86 4.32 11.53
C PRO A 201 7.32 2.91 11.31
N LYS A 202 7.66 1.94 12.15
CA LYS A 202 7.19 0.56 12.08
C LYS A 202 5.67 0.42 12.07
N ALA A 203 4.93 1.37 12.66
CA ALA A 203 3.47 1.32 12.71
C ALA A 203 2.85 1.42 11.30
N ALA A 204 3.42 2.22 10.39
CA ALA A 204 2.97 2.30 9.02
C ALA A 204 3.17 0.97 8.27
N ASN A 205 4.30 0.28 8.50
CA ASN A 205 4.55 -1.04 7.92
C ASN A 205 3.54 -2.08 8.45
N LEU A 206 3.26 -2.07 9.75
CA LEU A 206 2.27 -2.98 10.35
C LEU A 206 0.87 -2.75 9.77
N VAL A 207 0.44 -1.48 9.62
CA VAL A 207 -0.84 -1.13 8.98
C VAL A 207 -0.88 -1.63 7.54
N LYS A 208 0.21 -1.44 6.78
CA LYS A 208 0.31 -1.91 5.40
C LYS A 208 0.20 -3.44 5.31
N LEU A 209 0.93 -4.17 6.14
CA LEU A 209 0.90 -5.64 6.18
C LEU A 209 -0.48 -6.16 6.56
N SER A 210 -1.12 -5.56 7.56
CA SER A 210 -2.49 -5.88 7.97
C SER A 210 -3.49 -5.67 6.82
N GLY A 211 -3.38 -4.54 6.09
CA GLY A 211 -4.24 -4.27 4.95
C GLY A 211 -4.04 -5.26 3.79
N ASN A 212 -2.80 -5.64 3.47
CA ASN A 212 -2.52 -6.64 2.44
C ASN A 212 -3.02 -8.04 2.85
N PHE A 213 -2.92 -8.39 4.14
CA PHE A 213 -3.54 -9.59 4.69
C PHE A 213 -5.06 -9.61 4.48
N LEU A 214 -5.76 -8.49 4.74
CA LEU A 214 -7.20 -8.40 4.49
C LEU A 214 -7.53 -8.53 3.00
N ILE A 215 -6.75 -7.94 2.10
CA ILE A 215 -6.94 -8.09 0.65
C ILE A 215 -6.78 -9.57 0.25
N ALA A 216 -5.72 -10.25 0.70
CA ALA A 216 -5.50 -11.67 0.42
C ALA A 216 -6.63 -12.55 0.97
N SER A 217 -7.19 -12.21 2.14
CA SER A 217 -8.35 -12.90 2.73
C SER A 217 -9.61 -12.75 1.86
N VAL A 218 -9.84 -11.54 1.30
CA VAL A 218 -10.94 -11.31 0.37
C VAL A 218 -10.74 -12.11 -0.92
N ILE A 219 -9.54 -12.17 -1.48
CA ILE A 219 -9.22 -12.93 -2.68
C ILE A 219 -9.55 -14.42 -2.47
N GLU A 220 -9.07 -15.01 -1.39
CA GLU A 220 -9.32 -16.43 -1.10
C GLU A 220 -10.79 -16.71 -0.87
N SER A 221 -11.44 -15.99 0.05
CA SER A 221 -12.85 -16.23 0.37
C SER A 221 -13.79 -15.99 -0.82
N LEU A 222 -13.49 -15.00 -1.65
CA LEU A 222 -14.25 -14.74 -2.87
C LEU A 222 -14.04 -15.85 -3.92
N GLY A 223 -12.82 -16.37 -4.03
CA GLY A 223 -12.48 -17.48 -4.90
C GLY A 223 -13.24 -18.77 -4.50
N GLU A 224 -13.24 -19.10 -3.21
CA GLU A 224 -14.03 -20.23 -2.69
C GLU A 224 -15.52 -20.09 -2.99
N ALA A 225 -16.08 -18.89 -2.71
CA ALA A 225 -17.49 -18.62 -2.95
C ALA A 225 -17.84 -18.72 -4.44
N MET A 226 -16.99 -18.19 -5.33
CA MET A 226 -17.18 -18.30 -6.78
C MET A 226 -17.04 -19.75 -7.29
N ALA A 227 -16.13 -20.53 -6.73
CA ALA A 227 -15.98 -21.96 -7.06
C ALA A 227 -17.24 -22.75 -6.69
N LEU A 228 -17.81 -22.47 -5.50
CA LEU A 228 -19.02 -23.12 -5.01
C LEU A 228 -20.22 -22.86 -5.93
N VAL A 229 -20.51 -21.58 -6.25
CA VAL A 229 -21.68 -21.23 -7.06
C VAL A 229 -21.53 -21.66 -8.52
N ALA A 230 -20.30 -21.58 -9.07
CA ALA A 230 -20.02 -22.05 -10.42
C ALA A 230 -20.21 -23.56 -10.55
N LYS A 231 -19.85 -24.35 -9.52
CA LYS A 231 -20.08 -25.80 -9.50
C LYS A 231 -21.58 -26.14 -9.51
N ALA A 232 -22.45 -25.24 -9.03
CA ALA A 232 -23.90 -25.35 -9.09
C ALA A 232 -24.51 -24.77 -10.39
N GLY A 233 -23.69 -24.30 -11.33
CA GLY A 233 -24.13 -23.78 -12.63
C GLY A 233 -24.46 -22.28 -12.66
N VAL A 234 -24.11 -21.52 -11.61
CA VAL A 234 -24.30 -20.06 -11.59
C VAL A 234 -23.08 -19.39 -12.23
N ASP A 235 -23.30 -18.45 -13.14
CA ASP A 235 -22.21 -17.68 -13.77
C ASP A 235 -21.50 -16.79 -12.75
N LYS A 236 -20.14 -16.80 -12.80
CA LYS A 236 -19.31 -16.07 -11.83
C LYS A 236 -19.42 -14.55 -11.96
N ASN A 237 -19.66 -14.02 -13.16
CA ASN A 237 -19.81 -12.58 -13.37
C ASN A 237 -21.19 -12.10 -12.86
N GLU A 238 -22.27 -12.88 -13.11
CA GLU A 238 -23.59 -12.59 -12.54
C GLU A 238 -23.55 -12.63 -11.01
N TYR A 239 -22.88 -13.64 -10.44
CA TYR A 239 -22.67 -13.71 -8.99
C TYR A 239 -21.90 -12.51 -8.44
N LEU A 240 -20.81 -12.09 -9.11
CA LEU A 240 -20.04 -10.90 -8.72
C LEU A 240 -20.90 -9.64 -8.79
N GLU A 241 -21.73 -9.48 -9.82
CA GLU A 241 -22.64 -8.35 -9.95
C GLU A 241 -23.62 -8.28 -8.78
N ILE A 242 -24.24 -9.41 -8.40
CA ILE A 242 -25.11 -9.49 -7.22
C ILE A 242 -24.38 -9.02 -5.96
N LEU A 243 -23.17 -9.52 -5.72
CA LEU A 243 -22.37 -9.16 -4.54
C LEU A 243 -22.06 -7.66 -4.51
N THR A 244 -21.52 -7.15 -5.62
CA THR A 244 -20.99 -5.77 -5.69
C THR A 244 -22.08 -4.70 -5.82
N SER A 245 -23.29 -5.08 -6.23
CA SER A 245 -24.48 -4.23 -6.24
C SER A 245 -25.19 -4.17 -4.88
N THR A 246 -24.79 -5.02 -3.93
CA THR A 246 -25.43 -5.11 -2.61
C THR A 246 -24.42 -4.76 -1.50
N LEU A 247 -23.98 -5.76 -0.71
CA LEU A 247 -23.17 -5.55 0.49
C LEU A 247 -21.65 -5.47 0.23
N PHE A 248 -21.18 -5.94 -0.93
CA PHE A 248 -19.76 -6.10 -1.26
C PHE A 248 -19.30 -5.08 -2.30
N GLY A 249 -19.81 -3.84 -2.24
CA GLY A 249 -19.52 -2.77 -3.23
C GLY A 249 -18.12 -2.16 -3.15
N ALA A 250 -17.27 -2.56 -2.19
CA ALA A 250 -15.92 -2.01 -2.04
C ALA A 250 -15.01 -2.36 -3.25
N PRO A 251 -14.06 -1.45 -3.62
CA PRO A 251 -13.18 -1.65 -4.78
C PRO A 251 -12.42 -2.98 -4.78
N VAL A 252 -12.03 -3.49 -3.60
CA VAL A 252 -11.31 -4.76 -3.45
C VAL A 252 -12.11 -5.95 -4.03
N TYR A 253 -13.42 -6.02 -3.78
CA TYR A 253 -14.27 -7.07 -4.34
C TYR A 253 -14.44 -6.93 -5.85
N LYS A 254 -14.67 -5.70 -6.35
CA LYS A 254 -14.86 -5.43 -7.78
C LYS A 254 -13.60 -5.80 -8.57
N THR A 255 -12.43 -5.34 -8.10
CA THR A 255 -11.17 -5.55 -8.79
C THR A 255 -10.78 -7.03 -8.81
N TYR A 256 -10.65 -7.63 -7.63
CA TYR A 256 -10.15 -9.01 -7.55
C TYR A 256 -11.22 -10.04 -7.95
N GLY A 257 -12.49 -9.77 -7.67
CA GLY A 257 -13.58 -10.59 -8.16
C GLY A 257 -13.65 -10.64 -9.69
N GLY A 258 -13.42 -9.50 -10.35
CA GLY A 258 -13.34 -9.46 -11.82
C GLY A 258 -12.17 -10.29 -12.36
N LEU A 259 -10.98 -10.18 -11.77
CA LEU A 259 -9.81 -10.98 -12.18
C LEU A 259 -10.06 -12.49 -12.00
N ILE A 260 -10.64 -12.90 -10.87
CA ILE A 260 -10.95 -14.31 -10.57
C ILE A 260 -12.06 -14.84 -11.52
N ALA A 261 -13.12 -14.07 -11.72
CA ALA A 261 -14.25 -14.51 -12.56
C ALA A 261 -13.82 -14.76 -14.01
N ARG A 262 -12.96 -13.87 -14.56
CA ARG A 262 -12.44 -13.95 -15.93
C ARG A 262 -11.14 -14.71 -16.08
N GLN A 263 -10.52 -15.13 -14.96
CA GLN A 263 -9.19 -15.78 -14.92
C GLN A 263 -8.08 -14.94 -15.59
N GLU A 264 -8.11 -13.63 -15.41
CA GLU A 264 -7.16 -12.68 -15.98
C GLU A 264 -6.03 -12.40 -14.98
N PHE A 265 -5.03 -13.27 -14.93
CA PHE A 265 -3.93 -13.17 -13.96
C PHE A 265 -2.63 -12.65 -14.56
N GLU A 266 -2.58 -12.38 -15.87
CA GLU A 266 -1.46 -11.79 -16.59
C GLU A 266 -1.93 -10.60 -17.47
N PRO A 267 -1.16 -9.49 -17.52
CA PRO A 267 0.03 -9.21 -16.71
C PRO A 267 -0.33 -8.95 -15.24
N ALA A 268 0.52 -9.39 -14.33
CA ALA A 268 0.30 -9.19 -12.90
C ALA A 268 0.40 -7.70 -12.51
N GLY A 269 -0.63 -7.16 -11.89
CA GLY A 269 -0.53 -5.87 -11.21
C GLY A 269 0.23 -5.98 -9.88
N PHE A 270 0.11 -7.16 -9.22
CA PHE A 270 0.88 -7.52 -8.03
C PHE A 270 1.15 -9.02 -8.04
N ALA A 271 2.42 -9.41 -8.22
CA ALA A 271 2.80 -10.80 -8.39
C ALA A 271 2.53 -11.66 -7.14
N ALA A 272 2.14 -12.91 -7.34
CA ALA A 272 1.86 -13.86 -6.27
C ALA A 272 3.06 -14.11 -5.34
N GLU A 273 4.29 -14.07 -5.85
CA GLU A 273 5.52 -14.13 -5.05
C GLU A 273 5.58 -13.00 -4.01
N LEU A 274 5.17 -11.79 -4.40
CA LEU A 274 5.11 -10.63 -3.48
C LEU A 274 3.95 -10.76 -2.49
N GLY A 275 2.81 -11.33 -2.91
CA GLY A 275 1.70 -11.65 -2.02
C GLY A 275 2.10 -12.67 -0.95
N ALA A 276 2.77 -13.74 -1.36
CA ALA A 276 3.33 -14.74 -0.45
C ALA A 276 4.33 -14.12 0.55
N LYS A 277 5.20 -13.21 0.07
CA LYS A 277 6.10 -12.45 0.93
C LYS A 277 5.31 -11.65 1.98
N ASP A 278 4.28 -10.90 1.58
CA ASP A 278 3.50 -10.07 2.50
C ASP A 278 2.78 -10.90 3.57
N VAL A 279 2.27 -12.08 3.20
CA VAL A 279 1.67 -13.03 4.15
C VAL A 279 2.72 -13.56 5.15
N ARG A 280 3.95 -13.86 4.69
CA ARG A 280 5.03 -14.23 5.63
C ARG A 280 5.38 -13.11 6.60
N LEU A 281 5.43 -11.87 6.11
CA LEU A 281 5.74 -10.69 6.94
C LEU A 281 4.65 -10.42 7.99
N VAL A 282 3.36 -10.54 7.64
CA VAL A 282 2.29 -10.35 8.63
C VAL A 282 2.26 -11.47 9.66
N LEU A 283 2.58 -12.71 9.28
CA LEU A 283 2.71 -13.83 10.24
C LEU A 283 3.85 -13.58 11.22
N ALA A 284 5.02 -13.13 10.74
CA ALA A 284 6.14 -12.78 11.60
C ALA A 284 5.79 -11.64 12.58
N ALA A 285 5.06 -10.62 12.12
CA ALA A 285 4.56 -9.56 12.99
C ALA A 285 3.56 -10.07 14.03
N GLY A 286 2.64 -10.97 13.63
CA GLY A 286 1.69 -11.62 14.54
C GLY A 286 2.40 -12.45 15.61
N GLU A 287 3.42 -13.20 15.25
CA GLU A 287 4.23 -13.99 16.20
C GLU A 287 4.94 -13.10 17.20
N ALA A 288 5.63 -12.04 16.73
CA ALA A 288 6.33 -11.09 17.58
C ALA A 288 5.39 -10.39 18.59
N LEU A 289 4.18 -10.06 18.16
CA LEU A 289 3.14 -9.42 18.99
C LEU A 289 2.26 -10.41 19.75
N ARG A 290 2.47 -11.71 19.57
CA ARG A 290 1.65 -12.79 20.15
C ARG A 290 0.16 -12.69 19.78
N VAL A 291 -0.11 -12.30 18.54
CA VAL A 291 -1.46 -12.27 17.95
C VAL A 291 -1.63 -13.47 17.03
N PRO A 292 -2.50 -14.44 17.33
CA PRO A 292 -2.73 -15.58 16.46
C PRO A 292 -3.45 -15.13 15.18
N LEU A 293 -2.94 -15.54 14.01
CA LEU A 293 -3.46 -15.21 12.70
C LEU A 293 -3.79 -16.48 11.89
N PRO A 294 -4.86 -17.23 12.24
CA PRO A 294 -5.17 -18.52 11.58
C PRO A 294 -5.48 -18.37 10.09
N ILE A 295 -6.15 -17.29 9.66
CA ILE A 295 -6.42 -17.03 8.25
C ILE A 295 -5.11 -16.74 7.49
N ALA A 296 -4.17 -16.00 8.07
CA ALA A 296 -2.87 -15.77 7.43
C ALA A 296 -2.07 -17.06 7.28
N SER A 297 -2.19 -18.00 8.23
CA SER A 297 -1.57 -19.32 8.13
C SER A 297 -2.18 -20.16 6.98
N LEU A 298 -3.49 -20.13 6.81
CA LEU A 298 -4.17 -20.72 5.66
C LEU A 298 -3.68 -20.08 4.36
N LEU A 299 -3.68 -18.74 4.27
CA LEU A 299 -3.22 -18.01 3.09
C LEU A 299 -1.77 -18.35 2.71
N ARG A 300 -0.87 -18.50 3.69
CA ARG A 300 0.51 -18.95 3.43
C ARG A 300 0.51 -20.27 2.66
N ASP A 301 -0.30 -21.24 3.08
CA ASP A 301 -0.33 -22.56 2.44
C ASP A 301 -0.97 -22.49 1.05
N ARG A 302 -2.00 -21.66 0.85
CA ARG A 302 -2.60 -21.37 -0.47
C ARG A 302 -1.57 -20.75 -1.42
N PHE A 303 -0.83 -19.74 -0.99
CA PHE A 303 0.26 -19.17 -1.79
C PHE A 303 1.34 -20.18 -2.10
N LEU A 304 1.75 -21.02 -1.13
CA LEU A 304 2.72 -22.08 -1.39
C LEU A 304 2.23 -23.06 -2.47
N THR A 305 0.94 -23.40 -2.45
CA THR A 305 0.33 -24.24 -3.50
C THR A 305 0.44 -23.56 -4.87
N LEU A 306 0.10 -22.29 -4.99
CA LEU A 306 0.20 -21.55 -6.25
C LEU A 306 1.64 -21.47 -6.76
N LEU A 307 2.59 -21.13 -5.87
CA LEU A 307 4.01 -21.00 -6.21
C LEU A 307 4.63 -22.34 -6.63
N ALA A 308 4.32 -23.42 -5.92
CA ALA A 308 4.80 -24.78 -6.22
C ALA A 308 4.36 -25.27 -7.61
N ASN A 309 3.25 -24.75 -8.12
CA ASN A 309 2.73 -25.06 -9.44
C ASN A 309 3.16 -24.06 -10.53
N GLY A 310 4.09 -23.14 -10.24
CA GLY A 310 4.67 -22.22 -11.22
C GLY A 310 3.96 -20.85 -11.33
N GLY A 311 3.01 -20.54 -10.43
CA GLY A 311 2.23 -19.30 -10.46
C GLY A 311 2.91 -18.06 -9.86
N ALA A 312 4.22 -18.06 -9.62
CA ALA A 312 4.95 -16.98 -8.96
C ALA A 312 4.77 -15.61 -9.63
N ASN A 313 4.69 -15.56 -10.95
CA ASN A 313 4.58 -14.34 -11.76
C ASN A 313 3.13 -13.96 -12.09
N LEU A 314 2.14 -14.79 -11.75
CA LEU A 314 0.74 -14.45 -11.90
C LEU A 314 0.34 -13.37 -10.90
N ASP A 315 -0.72 -12.62 -11.21
CA ASP A 315 -1.33 -11.74 -10.20
C ASP A 315 -1.76 -12.57 -8.98
N TRP A 316 -1.54 -12.06 -7.79
CA TRP A 316 -1.84 -12.77 -6.55
C TRP A 316 -3.31 -13.20 -6.41
N SER A 317 -4.22 -12.58 -7.19
CA SER A 317 -5.61 -13.00 -7.29
C SER A 317 -5.78 -14.42 -7.84
N ALA A 318 -4.76 -14.99 -8.48
CA ALA A 318 -4.74 -16.39 -8.91
C ALA A 318 -4.90 -17.39 -7.74
N VAL A 319 -4.57 -17.00 -6.50
CA VAL A 319 -4.86 -17.77 -5.29
C VAL A 319 -6.35 -18.10 -5.21
N GLY A 320 -7.24 -17.12 -5.51
CA GLY A 320 -8.68 -17.32 -5.52
C GLY A 320 -9.20 -18.32 -6.58
N ALA A 321 -8.38 -18.70 -7.56
CA ALA A 321 -8.76 -19.71 -8.55
C ALA A 321 -8.42 -21.16 -8.11
N LEU A 322 -7.64 -21.32 -7.05
CA LEU A 322 -7.20 -22.64 -6.59
C LEU A 322 -8.38 -23.54 -6.17
N SER A 323 -9.38 -23.01 -5.47
CA SER A 323 -10.53 -23.81 -5.04
C SER A 323 -11.36 -24.33 -6.21
N ALA A 324 -11.49 -23.56 -7.29
CA ALA A 324 -12.12 -24.03 -8.52
C ALA A 324 -11.32 -25.13 -9.19
N TRP A 325 -9.99 -25.00 -9.25
CA TRP A 325 -9.08 -26.01 -9.80
C TRP A 325 -9.13 -27.31 -8.98
N GLU A 326 -9.03 -27.24 -7.67
CA GLU A 326 -9.12 -28.38 -6.76
C GLU A 326 -10.49 -29.10 -6.87
N ALA A 327 -11.55 -28.38 -7.26
CA ALA A 327 -12.86 -28.94 -7.55
C ALA A 327 -13.01 -29.48 -9.00
N GLY A 328 -11.91 -29.62 -9.75
CA GLY A 328 -11.89 -30.15 -11.12
C GLY A 328 -12.12 -29.11 -12.22
N GLY A 329 -12.01 -27.83 -11.91
CA GLY A 329 -12.01 -26.73 -12.86
C GLY A 329 -10.65 -26.50 -13.54
N PRO A 330 -10.51 -25.42 -14.35
CA PRO A 330 -9.27 -25.14 -15.07
C PRO A 330 -8.13 -24.79 -14.09
N ASN A 331 -6.92 -25.23 -14.46
CA ASN A 331 -5.70 -24.89 -13.71
C ASN A 331 -5.32 -23.42 -13.97
N PRO A 332 -5.22 -22.56 -12.94
CA PRO A 332 -4.87 -21.14 -13.13
C PRO A 332 -3.45 -20.92 -13.66
N VAL A 333 -2.60 -21.94 -13.63
CA VAL A 333 -1.19 -21.87 -14.05
C VAL A 333 -0.96 -22.52 -15.41
N ALA A 334 -1.93 -23.30 -15.94
CA ALA A 334 -1.79 -23.92 -17.26
C ALA A 334 -1.69 -22.81 -18.32
N ARG A 335 -0.62 -22.88 -19.13
CA ARG A 335 -0.50 -22.08 -20.36
C ARG A 335 -1.08 -22.95 -21.50
N ASP A 336 -2.06 -22.39 -22.21
CA ASP A 336 -2.55 -22.99 -23.48
C ASP A 336 -1.44 -23.08 -24.52
#